data_585aadcf26329b8e55592b6cbd37768f
#
_entry.id   585aadcf26329b8e55592b6cbd37768f
#
_cell.length_a   1.000
_cell.length_b   1.000
_cell.length_c   1.000
_cell.angle_alpha   90.00
_cell.angle_beta   90.00
_cell.angle_gamma   90.00
#
_symmetry.space_group_name_H-M   'P 1'
#
loop_
_entity.id
_entity.type
_entity.pdbx_description
1 polymer ?
#
loop_
_entity_poly.entity_id
_entity_poly.type
_entity_poly.pdbx_seq_one_letter_code
_entity_poly.pdbx_strand_id
1 'polypeptide(L)'
;AGGMIISRSEKSVTLTPQAAAAIGLDKTVATPFEIMSTILKAPVDLLWFGGIGTYIKALNETDTDVGDRANDPIRVTADEVRARVIGEGANLGVTQRGRIAYSLKGGRCNSDAIDNSAGVNSSDVEVNIKIALSIPMQDGRLPRPKRNQLLSSMTDEVAALVLRNNYLQSLAISMTERKGQGNAEELSRLMNVLEAAGQLNRKVEVLPDNAALAERYAAGKPLTRPEIGVLLSYAKIVLFDALISGDLPDDAAFQSVLMQYFPGKMQKAYAGDIAAHRLRREIIATVLANEVINRGGPGFVVQMSDATGATSSEVVKAASLARDGFGLTRLWAETDALDGKVGGQAQNRLYADIGSFYAGITRLILKTGLEKGTVEEAGARLLAGVKGLKSSIQSVMPADMAKEVEEREAEYVASGVPAALARDVAGLLGLVLTPEIMQIAARTGHNLVRAAECYFPVSQPFRIGRLLAGGQRIMPA
;
A
#
# COMPACT_ATOMS: atom_id res chain seq x y z
N ALA A 1 30.31 21.56 22.17
CA ALA A 1 29.52 21.55 21.03
C ALA A 1 28.95 22.95 20.78
N GLY A 2 29.38 23.71 19.81
CA GLY A 2 28.96 25.06 19.50
C GLY A 2 28.11 25.08 18.24
N GLY A 3 26.79 24.95 18.38
CA GLY A 3 25.87 25.30 17.30
C GLY A 3 25.61 26.82 17.29
N MET A 4 25.32 27.40 16.13
CA MET A 4 24.88 28.79 16.01
C MET A 4 23.69 28.88 15.06
N ILE A 5 22.82 29.86 15.29
CA ILE A 5 21.76 30.25 14.39
C ILE A 5 22.24 31.41 13.53
N ILE A 6 22.11 31.26 12.20
CA ILE A 6 22.61 32.21 11.22
C ILE A 6 21.45 32.70 10.37
N SER A 7 21.36 34.01 10.17
CA SER A 7 20.37 34.59 9.26
C SER A 7 20.73 34.28 7.80
N ARG A 8 19.74 33.98 6.97
CA ARG A 8 19.91 33.85 5.51
C ARG A 8 20.35 35.15 4.83
N SER A 9 20.17 36.29 5.49
CA SER A 9 20.56 37.62 4.98
C SER A 9 22.00 37.96 5.23
N GLU A 10 22.77 37.17 5.99
CA GLU A 10 24.17 37.40 6.20
C GLU A 10 24.95 37.32 4.88
N LYS A 11 25.94 38.24 4.73
CA LYS A 11 26.76 38.24 3.53
C LYS A 11 27.78 37.12 3.50
N SER A 12 28.28 36.74 4.66
CA SER A 12 29.20 35.61 4.81
C SER A 12 29.09 35.00 6.22
N VAL A 13 29.41 33.74 6.33
CA VAL A 13 29.41 32.96 7.57
C VAL A 13 30.78 32.32 7.72
N THR A 14 31.35 32.41 8.90
CA THR A 14 32.59 31.71 9.26
C THR A 14 32.21 30.42 9.99
N LEU A 15 32.51 29.28 9.38
CA LEU A 15 32.35 27.97 9.97
C LEU A 15 33.62 27.51 10.68
N THR A 16 33.48 26.64 11.67
CA THR A 16 34.66 25.92 12.18
C THR A 16 35.17 24.94 11.11
N PRO A 17 36.46 24.59 11.08
CA PRO A 17 36.98 23.59 10.15
C PRO A 17 36.22 22.25 10.22
N GLN A 18 35.81 21.87 11.43
CA GLN A 18 35.02 20.64 11.66
C GLN A 18 33.60 20.71 11.03
N ALA A 19 32.92 21.87 11.14
CA ALA A 19 31.63 22.08 10.55
C ALA A 19 31.71 22.08 9.01
N ALA A 20 32.70 22.79 8.44
CA ALA A 20 32.96 22.81 7.01
C ALA A 20 33.23 21.40 6.47
N ALA A 21 34.10 20.64 7.13
CA ALA A 21 34.39 19.26 6.77
C ALA A 21 33.16 18.33 6.85
N ALA A 22 32.32 18.50 7.89
CA ALA A 22 31.13 17.69 8.09
C ALA A 22 30.10 17.82 6.96
N ILE A 23 29.98 19.01 6.35
CA ILE A 23 29.08 19.22 5.20
C ILE A 23 29.81 19.06 3.85
N GLY A 24 31.13 18.84 3.84
CA GLY A 24 31.93 18.69 2.62
C GLY A 24 32.26 20.03 1.94
N LEU A 25 32.41 21.12 2.70
CA LEU A 25 32.80 22.41 2.19
C LEU A 25 34.33 22.59 2.31
N ASP A 26 34.98 22.95 1.22
CA ASP A 26 36.47 23.05 1.14
C ASP A 26 37.03 24.33 1.78
N LYS A 27 36.17 25.23 2.25
CA LYS A 27 36.54 26.54 2.85
C LYS A 27 35.73 26.79 4.13
N THR A 28 36.27 27.59 5.02
CA THR A 28 35.61 27.95 6.30
C THR A 28 34.75 29.20 6.22
N VAL A 29 34.89 30.02 5.17
CA VAL A 29 34.08 31.22 4.95
C VAL A 29 33.27 31.05 3.68
N ALA A 30 31.96 31.16 3.81
CA ALA A 30 31.01 30.95 2.70
C ALA A 30 29.74 31.78 2.90
N THR A 31 28.99 32.01 1.85
CA THR A 31 27.65 32.60 1.94
C THR A 31 26.63 31.58 2.48
N PRO A 32 25.53 32.01 3.10
CA PRO A 32 24.46 31.11 3.49
C PRO A 32 23.95 30.22 2.33
N PHE A 33 23.90 30.75 1.11
CA PHE A 33 23.45 30.01 -0.08
C PHE A 33 24.43 28.89 -0.46
N GLU A 34 25.75 29.15 -0.43
CA GLU A 34 26.78 28.12 -0.66
C GLU A 34 26.69 27.00 0.37
N ILE A 35 26.49 27.37 1.66
CA ILE A 35 26.38 26.41 2.75
C ILE A 35 25.12 25.51 2.53
N MET A 36 23.97 26.11 2.24
CA MET A 36 22.72 25.36 2.01
C MET A 36 22.83 24.45 0.79
N SER A 37 23.36 24.93 -0.34
CA SER A 37 23.60 24.12 -1.54
C SER A 37 24.59 22.97 -1.25
N THR A 38 25.62 23.19 -0.43
CA THR A 38 26.57 22.15 -0.03
C THR A 38 25.91 21.10 0.86
N ILE A 39 25.04 21.51 1.79
CA ILE A 39 24.25 20.58 2.63
C ILE A 39 23.37 19.68 1.78
N LEU A 40 22.71 20.22 0.75
CA LEU A 40 21.88 19.43 -0.18
C LEU A 40 22.69 18.35 -0.94
N LYS A 41 23.99 18.58 -1.12
CA LYS A 41 24.93 17.67 -1.81
C LYS A 41 25.70 16.76 -0.85
N ALA A 42 25.51 16.89 0.47
CA ALA A 42 26.26 16.15 1.46
C ALA A 42 26.01 14.62 1.37
N PRO A 43 27.04 13.78 1.54
CA PRO A 43 26.93 12.33 1.49
C PRO A 43 26.38 11.78 2.82
N VAL A 44 25.08 11.97 3.05
CA VAL A 44 24.37 11.56 4.26
C VAL A 44 23.47 10.37 3.98
N ASP A 45 23.07 9.64 5.03
CA ASP A 45 22.12 8.54 4.89
C ASP A 45 20.71 9.04 4.58
N LEU A 46 20.27 10.13 5.20
CA LEU A 46 18.95 10.72 5.02
C LEU A 46 19.04 12.22 4.84
N LEU A 47 18.41 12.75 3.80
CA LEU A 47 18.09 14.16 3.61
C LEU A 47 16.59 14.33 3.83
N TRP A 48 16.22 15.08 4.88
CA TRP A 48 14.83 15.27 5.26
C TRP A 48 14.39 16.72 5.01
N PHE A 49 13.32 16.89 4.22
CA PHE A 49 12.70 18.18 3.97
C PHE A 49 11.54 18.43 4.95
N GLY A 50 11.74 19.30 5.93
CA GLY A 50 10.75 19.67 6.94
C GLY A 50 10.02 20.99 6.69
N GLY A 51 10.35 21.71 5.61
CA GLY A 51 9.82 23.02 5.27
C GLY A 51 9.53 23.16 3.77
N ILE A 52 8.69 24.15 3.43
CA ILE A 52 8.26 24.43 2.05
C ILE A 52 9.41 25.00 1.22
N GLY A 53 9.48 24.59 -0.03
CA GLY A 53 10.43 25.05 -1.04
C GLY A 53 10.92 23.92 -1.91
N THR A 54 11.25 24.19 -3.18
CA THR A 54 11.75 23.21 -4.14
C THR A 54 13.25 23.34 -4.32
N TYR A 55 13.98 22.42 -3.75
CA TYR A 55 15.45 22.47 -3.61
C TYR A 55 16.19 21.56 -4.58
N ILE A 56 15.50 20.54 -5.14
CA ILE A 56 16.09 19.57 -6.05
C ILE A 56 15.24 19.49 -7.32
N LYS A 57 15.88 19.57 -8.49
CA LYS A 57 15.26 19.42 -9.81
C LYS A 57 16.00 18.40 -10.65
N ALA A 58 15.42 17.93 -11.77
CA ALA A 58 16.16 17.16 -12.75
C ALA A 58 17.14 18.08 -13.54
N LEU A 59 18.18 17.46 -14.10
CA LEU A 59 19.20 18.19 -14.89
C LEU A 59 18.59 18.93 -16.10
N ASN A 60 17.54 18.36 -16.70
CA ASN A 60 16.86 18.92 -17.88
C ASN A 60 15.71 19.87 -17.54
N GLU A 61 15.52 20.25 -16.29
CA GLU A 61 14.58 21.29 -15.85
C GLU A 61 15.31 22.62 -15.65
N THR A 62 14.69 23.70 -16.07
CA THR A 62 15.16 25.07 -15.76
C THR A 62 14.56 25.55 -14.43
N ASP A 63 15.14 26.59 -13.83
CA ASP A 63 14.57 27.18 -12.61
C ASP A 63 13.20 27.83 -12.88
N THR A 64 12.96 28.26 -14.11
CA THR A 64 11.65 28.75 -14.54
C THR A 64 10.60 27.65 -14.54
N ASP A 65 10.96 26.42 -14.96
CA ASP A 65 10.04 25.27 -14.94
C ASP A 65 9.64 24.92 -13.51
N VAL A 66 10.56 25.06 -12.55
CA VAL A 66 10.31 24.80 -11.13
C VAL A 66 9.38 25.86 -10.51
N GLY A 67 9.54 27.13 -10.89
CA GLY A 67 8.65 28.23 -10.47
C GLY A 67 8.83 28.72 -9.03
N ASP A 68 9.83 28.25 -8.31
CA ASP A 68 10.16 28.67 -6.92
C ASP A 68 11.40 29.56 -6.90
N ARG A 69 11.23 30.83 -7.29
CA ARG A 69 12.33 31.80 -7.41
C ARG A 69 13.08 32.06 -6.11
N ALA A 70 12.45 31.95 -4.97
CA ALA A 70 13.06 32.20 -3.68
C ALA A 70 14.23 31.24 -3.35
N ASN A 71 14.20 30.05 -3.94
CA ASN A 71 15.18 29.00 -3.72
C ASN A 71 16.10 28.72 -4.93
N ASP A 72 15.98 29.47 -6.03
CA ASP A 72 16.89 29.34 -7.19
C ASP A 72 18.39 29.36 -6.80
N PRO A 73 18.87 30.26 -5.90
CA PRO A 73 20.29 30.34 -5.58
C PRO A 73 20.84 29.10 -4.83
N ILE A 74 19.98 28.28 -4.25
CA ILE A 74 20.40 27.11 -3.46
C ILE A 74 20.03 25.79 -4.14
N ARG A 75 19.18 25.85 -5.19
CA ARG A 75 18.68 24.65 -5.86
C ARG A 75 19.80 23.86 -6.52
N VAL A 76 19.74 22.54 -6.36
CA VAL A 76 20.69 21.61 -6.95
C VAL A 76 19.98 20.64 -7.92
N THR A 77 20.74 19.98 -8.76
CA THR A 77 20.19 18.92 -9.60
C THR A 77 20.21 17.58 -8.86
N ALA A 78 19.30 16.68 -9.23
CA ALA A 78 19.24 15.32 -8.70
C ALA A 78 20.57 14.55 -8.89
N ASP A 79 21.34 14.96 -9.92
CA ASP A 79 22.65 14.38 -10.22
C ASP A 79 23.73 14.74 -9.20
N GLU A 80 23.59 15.85 -8.53
CA GLU A 80 24.51 16.34 -7.51
C GLU A 80 24.22 15.80 -6.10
N VAL A 81 23.01 15.25 -5.89
CA VAL A 81 22.60 14.72 -4.59
C VAL A 81 23.29 13.39 -4.30
N ARG A 82 23.97 13.33 -3.16
CA ARG A 82 24.70 12.15 -2.69
C ARG A 82 24.07 11.48 -1.47
N ALA A 83 23.00 12.05 -0.93
CA ALA A 83 22.21 11.40 0.11
C ALA A 83 21.69 10.05 -0.38
N ARG A 84 21.59 9.05 0.49
CA ARG A 84 21.10 7.70 0.15
C ARG A 84 19.58 7.65 0.08
N VAL A 85 18.92 8.40 0.95
CA VAL A 85 17.46 8.49 1.06
C VAL A 85 17.05 9.96 1.11
N ILE A 86 15.99 10.31 0.39
CA ILE A 86 15.27 11.58 0.53
C ILE A 86 13.90 11.27 1.13
N GLY A 87 13.54 12.03 2.19
CA GLY A 87 12.20 12.04 2.77
C GLY A 87 11.59 13.44 2.73
N GLU A 88 10.34 13.54 2.30
CA GLU A 88 9.63 14.81 2.14
C GLU A 88 8.51 14.95 3.17
N GLY A 89 8.83 15.50 4.33
CA GLY A 89 7.84 15.86 5.35
C GLY A 89 7.07 17.14 5.04
N ALA A 90 7.54 17.92 4.05
CA ALA A 90 6.86 19.05 3.46
C ALA A 90 6.67 18.82 1.96
N ASN A 91 5.69 19.52 1.36
CA ASN A 91 5.41 19.37 -0.05
C ASN A 91 6.47 20.03 -0.95
N LEU A 92 6.70 19.41 -2.12
CA LEU A 92 7.49 19.97 -3.22
C LEU A 92 8.97 20.25 -2.89
N GLY A 93 9.61 19.48 -2.02
CA GLY A 93 11.04 19.56 -1.77
C GLY A 93 11.87 19.21 -3.00
N VAL A 94 11.35 18.30 -3.83
CA VAL A 94 11.95 17.80 -5.07
C VAL A 94 10.91 17.86 -6.18
N THR A 95 11.29 18.22 -7.41
CA THR A 95 10.38 18.09 -8.57
C THR A 95 10.10 16.62 -8.88
N GLN A 96 8.95 16.30 -9.51
CA GLN A 96 8.66 14.92 -9.89
C GLN A 96 9.72 14.34 -10.84
N ARG A 97 10.22 15.14 -11.80
CA ARG A 97 11.34 14.74 -12.66
C ARG A 97 12.63 14.53 -11.88
N GLY A 98 12.89 15.38 -10.89
CA GLY A 98 14.02 15.25 -9.97
C GLY A 98 13.97 13.95 -9.16
N ARG A 99 12.80 13.58 -8.61
CA ARG A 99 12.60 12.31 -7.89
C ARG A 99 12.89 11.10 -8.77
N ILE A 100 12.36 11.12 -10.00
CA ILE A 100 12.58 10.03 -10.97
C ILE A 100 14.07 9.94 -11.33
N ALA A 101 14.72 11.07 -11.66
CA ALA A 101 16.15 11.10 -12.00
C ALA A 101 17.01 10.59 -10.84
N TYR A 102 16.74 11.03 -9.61
CA TYR A 102 17.42 10.57 -8.41
C TYR A 102 17.24 9.06 -8.17
N SER A 103 16.01 8.55 -8.33
CA SER A 103 15.70 7.13 -8.15
C SER A 103 16.36 6.25 -9.21
N LEU A 104 16.43 6.69 -10.47
CA LEU A 104 17.10 5.96 -11.56
C LEU A 104 18.61 5.82 -11.38
N LYS A 105 19.21 6.63 -10.50
CA LYS A 105 20.61 6.53 -10.07
C LYS A 105 20.82 5.65 -8.84
N GLY A 106 19.75 5.06 -8.30
CA GLY A 106 19.79 4.20 -7.10
C GLY A 106 19.49 4.93 -5.79
N GLY A 107 19.15 6.21 -5.81
CA GLY A 107 18.64 6.95 -4.66
C GLY A 107 17.22 6.46 -4.28
N ARG A 108 16.85 6.60 -3.03
CA ARG A 108 15.54 6.16 -2.53
C ARG A 108 14.70 7.35 -2.08
N CYS A 109 13.59 7.57 -2.74
CA CYS A 109 12.56 8.53 -2.35
C CYS A 109 11.17 8.06 -2.79
N ASN A 110 10.15 8.54 -2.13
CA ASN A 110 8.77 8.47 -2.63
C ASN A 110 8.39 9.83 -3.26
N SER A 111 7.10 10.05 -3.53
CA SER A 111 6.59 11.40 -3.73
C SER A 111 6.30 12.06 -2.38
N ASP A 112 6.24 13.39 -2.36
CA ASP A 112 5.80 14.18 -1.21
C ASP A 112 4.39 13.78 -0.73
N ALA A 113 3.47 13.52 -1.66
CA ALA A 113 2.12 13.06 -1.35
C ALA A 113 2.09 11.74 -0.54
N ILE A 114 3.09 10.88 -0.74
CA ILE A 114 3.24 9.64 0.04
C ILE A 114 3.91 9.91 1.38
N ASP A 115 5.05 10.61 1.39
CA ASP A 115 5.83 10.85 2.61
C ASP A 115 5.08 11.77 3.58
N ASN A 116 4.39 12.80 3.07
CA ASN A 116 3.60 13.76 3.86
C ASN A 116 2.12 13.37 3.98
N SER A 117 1.71 12.18 3.59
CA SER A 117 0.30 11.75 3.68
C SER A 117 -0.27 11.86 5.10
N ALA A 118 0.56 11.69 6.13
CA ALA A 118 0.16 11.81 7.52
C ALA A 118 -0.35 13.22 7.87
N GLY A 119 0.19 14.28 7.26
CA GLY A 119 -0.24 15.67 7.48
C GLY A 119 -1.69 15.88 7.07
N VAL A 120 -2.05 15.46 5.86
CA VAL A 120 -3.42 15.57 5.34
C VAL A 120 -4.36 14.60 6.06
N ASN A 121 -3.95 13.33 6.23
CA ASN A 121 -4.79 12.31 6.86
C ASN A 121 -5.14 12.66 8.34
N SER A 122 -4.24 13.31 9.07
CA SER A 122 -4.54 13.83 10.41
C SER A 122 -5.71 14.82 10.39
N SER A 123 -5.71 15.73 9.42
CA SER A 123 -6.78 16.71 9.23
C SER A 123 -8.11 16.02 8.87
N ASP A 124 -8.09 15.06 7.96
CA ASP A 124 -9.28 14.30 7.56
C ASP A 124 -9.90 13.54 8.72
N VAL A 125 -9.10 12.81 9.49
CA VAL A 125 -9.56 12.07 10.67
C VAL A 125 -10.14 13.04 11.72
N GLU A 126 -9.46 14.17 11.97
CA GLU A 126 -9.92 15.18 12.92
C GLU A 126 -11.26 15.78 12.50
N VAL A 127 -11.42 16.11 11.22
CA VAL A 127 -12.69 16.67 10.68
C VAL A 127 -13.82 15.66 10.83
N ASN A 128 -13.60 14.40 10.47
CA ASN A 128 -14.62 13.35 10.59
C ASN A 128 -14.99 13.07 12.06
N ILE A 129 -14.02 13.08 12.97
CA ILE A 129 -14.30 13.03 14.42
C ILE A 129 -15.18 14.19 14.86
N LYS A 130 -14.88 15.42 14.42
CA LYS A 130 -15.69 16.61 14.76
C LYS A 130 -17.09 16.54 14.19
N ILE A 131 -17.26 15.99 12.98
CA ILE A 131 -18.59 15.76 12.38
C ILE A 131 -19.39 14.77 13.22
N ALA A 132 -18.84 13.62 13.57
CA ALA A 132 -19.49 12.62 14.42
C ALA A 132 -19.89 13.21 15.79
N LEU A 133 -19.01 14.00 16.40
CA LEU A 133 -19.26 14.61 17.70
C LEU A 133 -20.18 15.83 17.62
N SER A 134 -20.53 16.35 16.43
CA SER A 134 -21.45 17.47 16.31
C SER A 134 -22.88 17.13 16.76
N ILE A 135 -23.33 15.90 16.51
CA ILE A 135 -24.66 15.42 16.92
C ILE A 135 -24.79 15.43 18.45
N PRO A 136 -23.94 14.74 19.22
CA PRO A 136 -24.05 14.74 20.68
C PRO A 136 -23.79 16.13 21.33
N MET A 137 -23.09 17.03 20.61
CA MET A 137 -22.96 18.41 21.06
C MET A 137 -24.24 19.22 20.89
N GLN A 138 -24.93 19.06 19.76
CA GLN A 138 -26.18 19.76 19.46
C GLN A 138 -27.35 19.35 20.37
N ASP A 139 -27.43 18.06 20.71
CA ASP A 139 -28.45 17.52 21.61
C ASP A 139 -28.10 17.62 23.12
N GLY A 140 -26.94 18.23 23.44
CA GLY A 140 -26.52 18.49 24.82
C GLY A 140 -25.89 17.32 25.56
N ARG A 141 -25.77 16.15 24.94
CA ARG A 141 -25.08 14.96 25.54
C ARG A 141 -23.61 15.19 25.77
N LEU A 142 -22.94 16.02 24.91
CA LEU A 142 -21.52 16.29 24.97
C LEU A 142 -21.22 17.80 25.06
N PRO A 143 -21.12 18.40 26.26
CA PRO A 143 -20.72 19.79 26.45
C PRO A 143 -19.29 20.05 25.93
N ARG A 144 -19.04 21.27 25.41
CA ARG A 144 -17.76 21.67 24.81
C ARG A 144 -16.50 21.34 25.65
N PRO A 145 -16.47 21.58 26.98
CA PRO A 145 -15.31 21.20 27.79
C PRO A 145 -15.04 19.70 27.78
N LYS A 146 -16.07 18.86 27.90
CA LYS A 146 -15.95 17.40 27.83
C LYS A 146 -15.49 16.92 26.45
N ARG A 147 -16.00 17.54 25.37
CA ARG A 147 -15.54 17.28 24.00
C ARG A 147 -14.05 17.59 23.86
N ASN A 148 -13.57 18.73 24.38
CA ASN A 148 -12.15 19.08 24.28
C ASN A 148 -11.26 18.09 25.06
N GLN A 149 -11.69 17.63 26.24
CA GLN A 149 -11.01 16.57 26.99
C GLN A 149 -10.96 15.26 26.22
N LEU A 150 -12.09 14.86 25.59
CA LEU A 150 -12.15 13.66 24.76
C LEU A 150 -11.17 13.75 23.60
N LEU A 151 -11.17 14.85 22.82
CA LEU A 151 -10.24 15.05 21.70
C LEU A 151 -8.79 14.95 22.16
N SER A 152 -8.42 15.66 23.23
CA SER A 152 -7.06 15.58 23.80
C SER A 152 -6.67 14.17 24.22
N SER A 153 -7.62 13.39 24.74
CA SER A 153 -7.35 12.01 25.18
C SER A 153 -7.19 11.01 24.04
N MET A 154 -7.53 11.37 22.80
CA MET A 154 -7.46 10.49 21.61
C MET A 154 -6.27 10.80 20.70
N THR A 155 -5.41 11.76 21.05
CA THR A 155 -4.30 12.19 20.20
C THR A 155 -3.41 11.04 19.77
N ASP A 156 -3.01 10.18 20.71
CA ASP A 156 -2.14 9.03 20.41
C ASP A 156 -2.83 7.98 19.54
N GLU A 157 -4.14 7.75 19.72
CA GLU A 157 -4.91 6.83 18.89
C GLU A 157 -5.02 7.36 17.45
N VAL A 158 -5.28 8.67 17.28
CA VAL A 158 -5.31 9.31 15.94
C VAL A 158 -3.94 9.23 15.29
N ALA A 159 -2.87 9.54 16.03
CA ALA A 159 -1.50 9.42 15.51
C ALA A 159 -1.20 7.99 15.03
N ALA A 160 -1.57 6.98 15.81
CA ALA A 160 -1.37 5.57 15.44
C ALA A 160 -2.14 5.19 14.15
N LEU A 161 -3.39 5.62 14.00
CA LEU A 161 -4.19 5.39 12.79
C LEU A 161 -3.54 6.03 11.56
N VAL A 162 -3.12 7.28 11.68
CA VAL A 162 -2.51 8.05 10.59
C VAL A 162 -1.15 7.47 10.18
N LEU A 163 -0.29 7.15 11.14
CA LEU A 163 1.00 6.50 10.88
C LEU A 163 0.81 5.11 10.26
N ARG A 164 -0.22 4.38 10.68
CA ARG A 164 -0.57 3.09 10.06
C ARG A 164 -0.93 3.23 8.59
N ASN A 165 -1.72 4.23 8.23
CA ASN A 165 -2.10 4.49 6.84
C ASN A 165 -0.86 4.85 5.99
N ASN A 166 0.04 5.68 6.51
CA ASN A 166 1.29 6.02 5.84
C ASN A 166 2.19 4.77 5.65
N TYR A 167 2.35 3.95 6.69
CA TYR A 167 3.09 2.69 6.62
C TYR A 167 2.59 1.78 5.50
N LEU A 168 1.26 1.58 5.41
CA LEU A 168 0.66 0.71 4.41
C LEU A 168 0.88 1.20 2.97
N GLN A 169 0.84 2.51 2.74
CA GLN A 169 1.14 3.08 1.42
C GLN A 169 2.60 2.86 1.02
N SER A 170 3.53 3.14 1.93
CA SER A 170 4.96 2.93 1.71
C SER A 170 5.29 1.46 1.48
N LEU A 171 4.64 0.55 2.21
CA LEU A 171 4.73 -0.89 2.02
C LEU A 171 4.22 -1.32 0.63
N ALA A 172 3.06 -0.82 0.20
CA ALA A 172 2.50 -1.12 -1.12
C ALA A 172 3.45 -0.73 -2.26
N ILE A 173 4.07 0.45 -2.16
CA ILE A 173 5.11 0.89 -3.11
C ILE A 173 6.30 -0.07 -3.08
N SER A 174 6.79 -0.43 -1.89
CA SER A 174 7.93 -1.35 -1.73
C SER A 174 7.64 -2.74 -2.29
N MET A 175 6.44 -3.26 -2.08
CA MET A 175 6.04 -4.57 -2.63
C MET A 175 5.87 -4.54 -4.15
N THR A 176 5.38 -3.41 -4.71
CA THR A 176 5.28 -3.21 -6.16
C THR A 176 6.67 -3.07 -6.79
N GLU A 177 7.54 -2.24 -6.21
CA GLU A 177 8.95 -2.08 -6.65
C GLU A 177 9.69 -3.42 -6.67
N ARG A 178 9.48 -4.27 -5.63
CA ARG A 178 10.11 -5.59 -5.52
C ARG A 178 9.78 -6.53 -6.67
N LYS A 179 8.61 -6.43 -7.30
CA LYS A 179 8.26 -7.23 -8.47
C LYS A 179 9.18 -6.94 -9.67
N GLY A 180 9.80 -5.76 -9.71
CA GLY A 180 10.77 -5.35 -10.75
C GLY A 180 10.21 -5.55 -12.15
N GLN A 181 10.88 -6.38 -12.95
CA GLN A 181 10.47 -6.73 -14.32
C GLN A 181 9.09 -7.42 -14.37
N GLY A 182 8.71 -8.13 -13.32
CA GLY A 182 7.48 -8.92 -13.28
C GLY A 182 6.18 -8.11 -13.20
N ASN A 183 6.25 -6.77 -13.02
CA ASN A 183 5.06 -5.91 -12.97
C ASN A 183 4.86 -5.02 -14.22
N ALA A 184 5.68 -5.20 -15.26
CA ALA A 184 5.66 -4.36 -16.45
C ALA A 184 4.29 -4.35 -17.14
N GLU A 185 3.73 -5.52 -17.41
CA GLU A 185 2.42 -5.68 -18.04
C GLU A 185 1.31 -5.13 -17.16
N GLU A 186 1.34 -5.45 -15.85
CA GLU A 186 0.36 -4.99 -14.87
C GLU A 186 0.28 -3.46 -14.84
N LEU A 187 1.41 -2.78 -14.73
CA LEU A 187 1.44 -1.31 -14.61
C LEU A 187 1.19 -0.62 -15.95
N SER A 188 1.66 -1.19 -17.06
CA SER A 188 1.33 -0.72 -18.40
C SER A 188 -0.18 -0.82 -18.66
N ARG A 189 -0.80 -1.95 -18.35
CA ARG A 189 -2.23 -2.17 -18.49
C ARG A 189 -3.04 -1.18 -17.65
N LEU A 190 -2.64 -0.97 -16.38
CA LEU A 190 -3.28 0.03 -15.52
C LEU A 190 -3.25 1.42 -16.16
N MET A 191 -2.07 1.87 -16.61
CA MET A 191 -1.93 3.18 -17.24
C MET A 191 -2.79 3.30 -18.48
N ASN A 192 -2.85 2.27 -19.35
CA ASN A 192 -3.67 2.27 -20.56
C ASN A 192 -5.16 2.37 -20.23
N VAL A 193 -5.64 1.62 -19.22
CA VAL A 193 -7.04 1.68 -18.78
C VAL A 193 -7.42 3.06 -18.27
N LEU A 194 -6.56 3.64 -17.42
CA LEU A 194 -6.80 4.96 -16.84
C LEU A 194 -6.77 6.07 -17.90
N GLU A 195 -5.86 6.00 -18.88
CA GLU A 195 -5.82 6.96 -20.01
C GLU A 195 -7.04 6.81 -20.90
N ALA A 196 -7.43 5.60 -21.26
CA ALA A 196 -8.61 5.34 -22.09
C ALA A 196 -9.90 5.85 -21.43
N ALA A 197 -9.96 5.81 -20.09
CA ALA A 197 -11.05 6.38 -19.31
C ALA A 197 -10.95 7.90 -19.09
N GLY A 198 -9.90 8.56 -19.59
CA GLY A 198 -9.66 10.00 -19.40
C GLY A 198 -9.31 10.39 -17.96
N GLN A 199 -8.94 9.41 -17.13
CA GLN A 199 -8.65 9.60 -15.71
C GLN A 199 -7.16 9.87 -15.43
N LEU A 200 -6.26 9.50 -16.34
CA LEU A 200 -4.82 9.72 -16.24
C LEU A 200 -4.30 10.48 -17.45
N ASN A 201 -3.40 11.42 -17.22
CA ASN A 201 -2.57 12.04 -18.24
C ASN A 201 -1.10 11.79 -17.89
N ARG A 202 -0.48 10.80 -18.54
CA ARG A 202 0.92 10.42 -18.25
C ARG A 202 1.90 11.57 -18.43
N LYS A 203 1.67 12.46 -19.39
CA LYS A 203 2.56 13.61 -19.64
C LYS A 203 2.55 14.57 -18.46
N VAL A 204 1.39 14.83 -17.87
CA VAL A 204 1.22 15.70 -16.69
C VAL A 204 1.90 15.06 -15.47
N GLU A 205 1.69 13.76 -15.27
CA GLU A 205 2.21 13.01 -14.14
C GLU A 205 3.67 12.55 -14.31
N VAL A 206 4.31 12.94 -15.41
CA VAL A 206 5.71 12.55 -15.73
C VAL A 206 5.87 11.02 -15.77
N LEU A 207 4.85 10.31 -16.24
CA LEU A 207 4.91 8.86 -16.46
C LEU A 207 5.35 8.56 -17.89
N PRO A 208 6.10 7.47 -18.15
CA PRO A 208 6.51 7.09 -19.50
C PRO A 208 5.34 6.62 -20.34
N ASP A 209 5.37 6.88 -21.63
CA ASP A 209 4.50 6.21 -22.61
C ASP A 209 4.90 4.72 -22.75
N ASN A 210 4.11 3.95 -23.52
CA ASN A 210 4.35 2.51 -23.64
C ASN A 210 5.69 2.18 -24.30
N ALA A 211 6.19 2.98 -25.22
CA ALA A 211 7.46 2.77 -25.90
C ALA A 211 8.63 3.04 -24.94
N ALA A 212 8.62 4.19 -24.26
CA ALA A 212 9.62 4.53 -23.24
C ALA A 212 9.61 3.56 -22.07
N LEU A 213 8.41 3.08 -21.67
CA LEU A 213 8.30 2.07 -20.63
C LEU A 213 8.94 0.76 -21.03
N ALA A 214 8.66 0.27 -22.24
CA ALA A 214 9.24 -0.96 -22.77
C ALA A 214 10.77 -0.87 -22.87
N GLU A 215 11.30 0.26 -23.37
CA GLU A 215 12.73 0.53 -23.42
C GLU A 215 13.38 0.51 -22.04
N ARG A 216 12.75 1.17 -21.06
CA ARG A 216 13.23 1.19 -19.67
C ARG A 216 13.29 -0.22 -19.05
N TYR A 217 12.23 -1.02 -19.24
CA TYR A 217 12.20 -2.39 -18.73
C TYR A 217 13.25 -3.28 -19.43
N ALA A 218 13.44 -3.14 -20.74
CA ALA A 218 14.51 -3.83 -21.46
C ALA A 218 15.91 -3.46 -20.94
N ALA A 219 16.11 -2.21 -20.51
CA ALA A 219 17.34 -1.72 -19.90
C ALA A 219 17.47 -2.06 -18.39
N GLY A 220 16.56 -2.84 -17.81
CA GLY A 220 16.58 -3.17 -16.38
C GLY A 220 16.20 -2.01 -15.46
N LYS A 221 15.51 -0.99 -15.97
CA LYS A 221 15.09 0.22 -15.25
C LYS A 221 13.55 0.30 -15.13
N PRO A 222 12.92 -0.51 -14.28
CA PRO A 222 11.47 -0.49 -14.08
C PRO A 222 10.99 0.88 -13.57
N LEU A 223 9.67 1.02 -13.38
CA LEU A 223 9.12 2.23 -12.75
C LEU A 223 9.73 2.43 -11.36
N THR A 224 10.04 3.68 -11.07
CA THR A 224 10.61 4.13 -9.80
C THR A 224 9.54 4.28 -8.73
N ARG A 225 9.93 4.33 -7.46
CA ARG A 225 9.01 4.53 -6.32
C ARG A 225 8.09 5.75 -6.48
N PRO A 226 8.58 6.96 -6.86
CA PRO A 226 7.68 8.10 -7.10
C PRO A 226 6.68 7.88 -8.23
N GLU A 227 7.03 7.17 -9.31
CA GLU A 227 6.09 6.80 -10.38
C GLU A 227 5.06 5.79 -9.90
N ILE A 228 5.47 4.76 -9.14
CA ILE A 228 4.57 3.79 -8.51
C ILE A 228 3.63 4.49 -7.53
N GLY A 229 4.11 5.48 -6.78
CA GLY A 229 3.31 6.29 -5.87
C GLY A 229 2.18 7.04 -6.56
N VAL A 230 2.44 7.60 -7.74
CA VAL A 230 1.39 8.22 -8.60
C VAL A 230 0.34 7.18 -8.97
N LEU A 231 0.75 6.02 -9.51
CA LEU A 231 -0.19 4.97 -9.91
C LEU A 231 -0.99 4.40 -8.73
N LEU A 232 -0.37 4.29 -7.55
CA LEU A 232 -1.06 3.88 -6.32
C LEU A 232 -2.17 4.86 -5.95
N SER A 233 -1.90 6.16 -6.07
CA SER A 233 -2.86 7.23 -5.78
C SER A 233 -4.03 7.21 -6.76
N TYR A 234 -3.75 7.13 -8.05
CA TYR A 234 -4.79 7.03 -9.09
C TYR A 234 -5.67 5.79 -8.92
N ALA A 235 -5.07 4.63 -8.65
CA ALA A 235 -5.81 3.40 -8.42
C ALA A 235 -6.79 3.53 -7.23
N LYS A 236 -6.38 4.21 -6.16
CA LYS A 236 -7.25 4.47 -5.00
C LYS A 236 -8.40 5.42 -5.33
N ILE A 237 -8.11 6.53 -6.03
CA ILE A 237 -9.13 7.53 -6.42
C ILE A 237 -10.18 6.88 -7.30
N VAL A 238 -9.76 6.17 -8.35
CA VAL A 238 -10.68 5.53 -9.29
C VAL A 238 -11.51 4.44 -8.62
N LEU A 239 -10.90 3.66 -7.71
CA LEU A 239 -11.64 2.67 -6.96
C LEU A 239 -12.64 3.32 -5.99
N PHE A 240 -12.25 4.39 -5.32
CA PHE A 240 -13.17 5.16 -4.47
C PHE A 240 -14.39 5.66 -5.26
N ASP A 241 -14.17 6.27 -6.43
CA ASP A 241 -15.25 6.79 -7.28
C ASP A 241 -16.20 5.66 -7.74
N ALA A 242 -15.64 4.50 -8.09
CA ALA A 242 -16.44 3.33 -8.45
C ALA A 242 -17.29 2.82 -7.27
N LEU A 243 -16.73 2.80 -6.05
CA LEU A 243 -17.45 2.35 -4.85
C LEU A 243 -18.55 3.33 -4.43
N ILE A 244 -18.27 4.63 -4.49
CA ILE A 244 -19.27 5.66 -4.14
C ILE A 244 -20.45 5.65 -5.11
N SER A 245 -20.20 5.33 -6.38
CA SER A 245 -21.24 5.23 -7.41
C SER A 245 -22.11 3.96 -7.29
N GLY A 246 -21.67 2.97 -6.50
CA GLY A 246 -22.36 1.70 -6.27
C GLY A 246 -22.96 1.59 -4.88
N ASP A 247 -23.54 0.42 -4.58
CA ASP A 247 -24.27 0.17 -3.32
C ASP A 247 -23.39 -0.52 -2.25
N LEU A 248 -22.18 -0.91 -2.58
CA LEU A 248 -21.32 -1.69 -1.68
C LEU A 248 -21.07 -0.99 -0.32
N PRO A 249 -20.85 0.34 -0.25
CA PRO A 249 -20.67 1.02 1.03
C PRO A 249 -21.91 1.00 1.96
N ASP A 250 -23.09 0.65 1.44
CA ASP A 250 -24.31 0.51 2.22
C ASP A 250 -24.55 -0.92 2.76
N ASP A 251 -23.72 -1.90 2.36
CA ASP A 251 -23.83 -3.26 2.90
C ASP A 251 -23.52 -3.26 4.40
N ALA A 252 -24.42 -3.86 5.18
CA ALA A 252 -24.37 -3.88 6.65
C ALA A 252 -23.05 -4.47 7.20
N ALA A 253 -22.42 -5.39 6.47
CA ALA A 253 -21.15 -6.00 6.86
C ALA A 253 -20.01 -4.96 7.00
N PHE A 254 -20.06 -3.86 6.24
CA PHE A 254 -19.06 -2.80 6.30
C PHE A 254 -19.31 -1.73 7.39
N GLN A 255 -20.37 -1.87 8.18
CA GLN A 255 -20.57 -1.03 9.35
C GLN A 255 -19.40 -1.14 10.35
N SER A 256 -18.80 -2.31 10.45
CA SER A 256 -17.58 -2.53 11.26
C SER A 256 -16.38 -1.73 10.76
N VAL A 257 -16.25 -1.55 9.45
CA VAL A 257 -15.22 -0.73 8.81
C VAL A 257 -15.37 0.73 9.19
N LEU A 258 -16.61 1.25 9.13
CA LEU A 258 -16.92 2.61 9.59
C LEU A 258 -16.55 2.81 11.07
N MET A 259 -16.93 1.86 11.92
CA MET A 259 -16.63 1.94 13.35
C MET A 259 -15.12 1.97 13.63
N GLN A 260 -14.34 1.13 12.95
CA GLN A 260 -12.90 1.03 13.12
C GLN A 260 -12.10 2.24 12.58
N TYR A 261 -12.69 3.06 11.72
CA TYR A 261 -12.11 4.33 11.28
C TYR A 261 -11.94 5.34 12.43
N PHE A 262 -12.79 5.27 13.45
CA PHE A 262 -12.75 6.17 14.59
C PHE A 262 -11.93 5.60 15.76
N PRO A 263 -11.31 6.45 16.60
CA PRO A 263 -10.62 6.01 17.81
C PRO A 263 -11.48 5.12 18.71
N GLY A 264 -10.88 4.13 19.36
CA GLY A 264 -11.59 3.15 20.20
C GLY A 264 -12.45 3.77 21.31
N LYS A 265 -12.03 4.92 21.84
CA LYS A 265 -12.82 5.68 22.83
C LYS A 265 -14.16 6.17 22.30
N MET A 266 -14.27 6.41 21.00
CA MET A 266 -15.52 6.83 20.36
C MET A 266 -16.42 5.65 20.00
N GLN A 267 -15.85 4.51 19.64
CA GLN A 267 -16.58 3.37 19.06
C GLN A 267 -17.71 2.86 19.97
N LYS A 268 -17.53 2.88 21.29
CA LYS A 268 -18.56 2.45 22.25
C LYS A 268 -19.50 3.59 22.66
N ALA A 269 -18.93 4.75 22.99
CA ALA A 269 -19.68 5.87 23.56
C ALA A 269 -20.54 6.61 22.53
N TYR A 270 -20.13 6.61 21.26
CA TYR A 270 -20.78 7.36 20.17
C TYR A 270 -21.09 6.46 18.96
N ALA A 271 -21.37 5.16 19.18
CA ALA A 271 -21.65 4.20 18.12
C ALA A 271 -22.82 4.66 17.21
N GLY A 272 -23.91 5.17 17.79
CA GLY A 272 -25.04 5.69 17.03
C GLY A 272 -24.72 6.94 16.23
N ASP A 273 -23.89 7.84 16.79
CA ASP A 273 -23.47 9.07 16.12
C ASP A 273 -22.49 8.77 14.96
N ILE A 274 -21.63 7.76 15.11
CA ILE A 274 -20.77 7.25 14.04
C ILE A 274 -21.62 6.60 12.93
N ALA A 275 -22.59 5.76 13.28
CA ALA A 275 -23.47 5.12 12.31
C ALA A 275 -24.32 6.14 11.52
N ALA A 276 -24.67 7.27 12.14
CA ALA A 276 -25.38 8.38 11.52
C ALA A 276 -24.48 9.41 10.83
N HIS A 277 -23.16 9.13 10.71
CA HIS A 277 -22.22 10.06 10.10
C HIS A 277 -22.63 10.39 8.66
N ARG A 278 -22.71 11.68 8.34
CA ARG A 278 -23.20 12.13 7.01
C ARG A 278 -22.30 11.70 5.85
N LEU A 279 -21.01 11.43 6.11
CA LEU A 279 -20.04 10.94 5.13
C LEU A 279 -19.70 9.45 5.36
N ARG A 280 -20.64 8.66 5.92
CA ARG A 280 -20.37 7.24 6.22
C ARG A 280 -19.98 6.42 4.99
N ARG A 281 -20.64 6.70 3.84
CA ARG A 281 -20.36 6.00 2.58
C ARG A 281 -18.96 6.33 2.08
N GLU A 282 -18.59 7.61 2.09
CA GLU A 282 -17.28 8.10 1.68
C GLU A 282 -16.17 7.52 2.56
N ILE A 283 -16.39 7.45 3.87
CA ILE A 283 -15.44 6.84 4.81
C ILE A 283 -15.26 5.36 4.49
N ILE A 284 -16.35 4.61 4.35
CA ILE A 284 -16.30 3.17 4.02
C ILE A 284 -15.59 2.96 2.67
N ALA A 285 -15.98 3.69 1.64
CA ALA A 285 -15.37 3.60 0.31
C ALA A 285 -13.85 3.91 0.34
N THR A 286 -13.46 4.95 1.09
CA THR A 286 -12.04 5.32 1.27
C THR A 286 -11.26 4.21 1.96
N VAL A 287 -11.78 3.65 3.05
CA VAL A 287 -11.10 2.58 3.79
C VAL A 287 -10.97 1.34 2.92
N LEU A 288 -12.05 0.92 2.25
CA LEU A 288 -12.03 -0.25 1.37
C LEU A 288 -11.07 -0.07 0.17
N ALA A 289 -11.10 1.09 -0.49
CA ALA A 289 -10.19 1.40 -1.58
C ALA A 289 -8.72 1.37 -1.11
N ASN A 290 -8.43 2.02 0.01
CA ASN A 290 -7.08 2.00 0.58
C ASN A 290 -6.62 0.59 0.94
N GLU A 291 -7.47 -0.20 1.56
CA GLU A 291 -7.12 -1.56 1.98
C GLU A 291 -6.82 -2.45 0.78
N VAL A 292 -7.72 -2.50 -0.20
CA VAL A 292 -7.55 -3.36 -1.39
C VAL A 292 -6.30 -2.96 -2.17
N ILE A 293 -6.10 -1.67 -2.43
CA ILE A 293 -4.95 -1.18 -3.20
C ILE A 293 -3.65 -1.30 -2.41
N ASN A 294 -3.64 -1.02 -1.11
CA ASN A 294 -2.43 -1.18 -0.30
C ASN A 294 -1.97 -2.64 -0.17
N ARG A 295 -2.89 -3.62 -0.21
CA ARG A 295 -2.57 -5.05 -0.08
C ARG A 295 -2.39 -5.76 -1.42
N GLY A 296 -3.15 -5.37 -2.44
CA GLY A 296 -3.08 -5.97 -3.77
C GLY A 296 -2.09 -5.30 -4.72
N GLY A 297 -1.80 -4.02 -4.51
CA GLY A 297 -1.02 -3.18 -5.41
C GLY A 297 -1.88 -2.36 -6.36
N PRO A 298 -1.29 -1.40 -7.10
CA PRO A 298 -2.03 -0.46 -7.94
C PRO A 298 -2.81 -1.13 -9.07
N GLY A 299 -2.29 -2.21 -9.67
CA GLY A 299 -2.93 -2.93 -10.78
C GLY A 299 -3.97 -3.98 -10.36
N PHE A 300 -4.14 -4.22 -9.05
CA PHE A 300 -4.93 -5.35 -8.54
C PHE A 300 -6.36 -5.41 -9.09
N VAL A 301 -7.10 -4.30 -9.03
CA VAL A 301 -8.50 -4.27 -9.48
C VAL A 301 -8.61 -4.52 -10.98
N VAL A 302 -7.75 -3.87 -11.78
CA VAL A 302 -7.72 -4.06 -13.24
C VAL A 302 -7.41 -5.51 -13.58
N GLN A 303 -6.42 -6.13 -12.94
CA GLN A 303 -6.10 -7.55 -13.15
C GLN A 303 -7.26 -8.48 -12.80
N MET A 304 -7.96 -8.23 -11.69
CA MET A 304 -9.11 -9.05 -11.30
C MET A 304 -10.25 -8.89 -12.30
N SER A 305 -10.55 -7.66 -12.72
CA SER A 305 -11.59 -7.38 -13.72
C SER A 305 -11.26 -8.00 -15.07
N ASP A 306 -10.03 -7.85 -15.57
CA ASP A 306 -9.57 -8.45 -16.83
C ASP A 306 -9.67 -9.99 -16.78
N ALA A 307 -9.32 -10.61 -15.64
CA ALA A 307 -9.30 -12.07 -15.49
C ALA A 307 -10.67 -12.71 -15.27
N THR A 308 -11.69 -11.95 -14.85
CA THR A 308 -12.96 -12.52 -14.38
C THR A 308 -14.20 -11.85 -14.96
N GLY A 309 -14.06 -10.66 -15.56
CA GLY A 309 -15.17 -9.80 -15.97
C GLY A 309 -15.88 -9.10 -14.80
N ALA A 310 -15.34 -9.20 -13.58
CA ALA A 310 -15.96 -8.63 -12.39
C ALA A 310 -15.87 -7.10 -12.36
N THR A 311 -16.89 -6.46 -11.82
CA THR A 311 -16.91 -5.03 -11.52
C THR A 311 -15.99 -4.71 -10.34
N SER A 312 -15.59 -3.44 -10.20
CA SER A 312 -14.78 -2.98 -9.05
C SER A 312 -15.42 -3.33 -7.70
N SER A 313 -16.73 -3.21 -7.57
CA SER A 313 -17.46 -3.55 -6.34
C SER A 313 -17.41 -5.06 -6.04
N GLU A 314 -17.55 -5.92 -7.05
CA GLU A 314 -17.41 -7.37 -6.89
C GLU A 314 -15.98 -7.75 -6.52
N VAL A 315 -14.97 -7.10 -7.11
CA VAL A 315 -13.57 -7.31 -6.75
C VAL A 315 -13.32 -6.94 -5.28
N VAL A 316 -13.80 -5.78 -4.82
CA VAL A 316 -13.64 -5.35 -3.43
C VAL A 316 -14.36 -6.31 -2.46
N LYS A 317 -15.55 -6.74 -2.82
CA LYS A 317 -16.30 -7.74 -2.06
C LYS A 317 -15.55 -9.06 -1.93
N ALA A 318 -15.09 -9.63 -3.05
CA ALA A 318 -14.31 -10.86 -3.06
C ALA A 318 -12.99 -10.73 -2.29
N ALA A 319 -12.31 -9.59 -2.41
CA ALA A 319 -11.09 -9.27 -1.69
C ALA A 319 -11.32 -9.18 -0.17
N SER A 320 -12.43 -8.59 0.27
CA SER A 320 -12.83 -8.53 1.68
C SER A 320 -13.15 -9.93 2.22
N LEU A 321 -13.85 -10.74 1.44
CA LEU A 321 -14.14 -12.15 1.78
C LEU A 321 -12.84 -12.96 1.90
N ALA A 322 -11.89 -12.78 0.99
CA ALA A 322 -10.58 -13.42 1.05
C ALA A 322 -9.81 -13.05 2.32
N ARG A 323 -9.74 -11.74 2.62
CA ARG A 323 -9.11 -11.23 3.84
C ARG A 323 -9.69 -11.86 5.10
N ASP A 324 -11.01 -11.83 5.23
CA ASP A 324 -11.71 -12.23 6.47
C ASP A 324 -11.80 -13.75 6.59
N GLY A 325 -12.13 -14.43 5.50
CA GLY A 325 -12.29 -15.90 5.48
C GLY A 325 -11.01 -16.66 5.81
N PHE A 326 -9.86 -16.12 5.41
CA PHE A 326 -8.56 -16.74 5.66
C PHE A 326 -7.75 -16.07 6.79
N GLY A 327 -8.31 -15.07 7.46
CA GLY A 327 -7.68 -14.40 8.59
C GLY A 327 -6.41 -13.63 8.22
N LEU A 328 -6.35 -13.06 7.01
CA LEU A 328 -5.14 -12.40 6.49
C LEU A 328 -4.78 -11.14 7.28
N THR A 329 -5.76 -10.46 7.88
CA THR A 329 -5.52 -9.30 8.76
C THR A 329 -4.56 -9.65 9.89
N ARG A 330 -4.72 -10.83 10.52
CA ARG A 330 -3.83 -11.30 11.58
C ARG A 330 -2.43 -11.58 11.03
N LEU A 331 -2.31 -12.29 9.91
CA LEU A 331 -1.03 -12.62 9.30
C LEU A 331 -0.24 -11.36 8.91
N TRP A 332 -0.92 -10.37 8.35
CA TRP A 332 -0.30 -9.07 8.05
C TRP A 332 0.15 -8.36 9.33
N ALA A 333 -0.68 -8.31 10.36
CA ALA A 333 -0.32 -7.65 11.63
C ALA A 333 0.88 -8.34 12.32
N GLU A 334 0.92 -9.67 12.33
CA GLU A 334 2.05 -10.42 12.86
C GLU A 334 3.32 -10.21 12.03
N THR A 335 3.20 -10.09 10.71
CA THR A 335 4.31 -9.77 9.82
C THR A 335 4.81 -8.35 10.06
N ASP A 336 3.90 -7.36 10.19
CA ASP A 336 4.25 -5.97 10.51
C ASP A 336 5.01 -5.87 11.85
N ALA A 337 4.63 -6.69 12.84
CA ALA A 337 5.28 -6.73 14.16
C ALA A 337 6.73 -7.28 14.11
N LEU A 338 7.19 -7.77 12.98
CA LEU A 338 8.58 -8.20 12.76
C LEU A 338 9.53 -7.05 12.36
N ASP A 339 9.03 -5.84 12.19
CA ASP A 339 9.86 -4.66 11.88
C ASP A 339 11.03 -4.55 12.86
N GLY A 340 12.26 -4.51 12.33
CA GLY A 340 13.48 -4.45 13.13
C GLY A 340 13.85 -5.72 13.91
N LYS A 341 13.05 -6.79 13.85
CA LYS A 341 13.30 -8.05 14.55
C LYS A 341 13.87 -9.14 13.65
N VAL A 342 13.53 -9.11 12.37
CA VAL A 342 14.05 -10.03 11.35
C VAL A 342 14.63 -9.25 10.18
N GLY A 343 15.41 -9.90 9.33
CA GLY A 343 15.93 -9.26 8.12
C GLY A 343 14.79 -8.85 7.19
N GLY A 344 14.86 -7.64 6.63
CA GLY A 344 13.80 -7.09 5.76
C GLY A 344 13.50 -7.99 4.54
N GLN A 345 14.46 -8.80 4.09
CA GLN A 345 14.25 -9.75 3.00
C GLN A 345 13.27 -10.86 3.40
N ALA A 346 13.39 -11.40 4.63
CA ALA A 346 12.49 -12.43 5.15
C ALA A 346 11.07 -11.87 5.33
N GLN A 347 10.96 -10.69 5.92
CA GLN A 347 9.67 -10.01 6.10
C GLN A 347 8.99 -9.71 4.75
N ASN A 348 9.74 -9.20 3.77
CA ASN A 348 9.22 -8.93 2.43
C ASN A 348 8.76 -10.21 1.71
N ARG A 349 9.39 -11.36 1.98
CA ARG A 349 8.94 -12.65 1.45
C ARG A 349 7.61 -13.07 2.03
N LEU A 350 7.40 -12.89 3.36
CA LEU A 350 6.10 -13.12 3.99
C LEU A 350 4.99 -12.28 3.35
N TYR A 351 5.23 -10.97 3.16
CA TYR A 351 4.27 -10.10 2.47
C TYR A 351 3.98 -10.55 1.03
N ALA A 352 5.01 -11.00 0.30
CA ALA A 352 4.84 -11.48 -1.07
C ALA A 352 3.99 -12.75 -1.14
N ASP A 353 4.22 -13.71 -0.23
CA ASP A 353 3.46 -14.97 -0.20
C ASP A 353 2.02 -14.74 0.25
N ILE A 354 1.78 -13.92 1.29
CA ILE A 354 0.42 -13.54 1.70
C ILE A 354 -0.27 -12.76 0.59
N GLY A 355 0.42 -11.84 -0.09
CA GLY A 355 -0.12 -11.06 -1.22
C GLY A 355 -0.46 -11.92 -2.43
N SER A 356 0.39 -12.89 -2.77
CA SER A 356 0.14 -13.84 -3.84
C SER A 356 -1.07 -14.73 -3.53
N PHE A 357 -1.19 -15.20 -2.30
CA PHE A 357 -2.37 -15.92 -1.83
C PHE A 357 -3.63 -15.05 -1.91
N TYR A 358 -3.57 -13.80 -1.40
CA TYR A 358 -4.68 -12.85 -1.44
C TYR A 358 -5.20 -12.61 -2.86
N ALA A 359 -4.30 -12.39 -3.83
CA ALA A 359 -4.67 -12.21 -5.23
C ALA A 359 -5.26 -13.50 -5.84
N GLY A 360 -4.63 -14.65 -5.59
CA GLY A 360 -5.09 -15.94 -6.08
C GLY A 360 -6.47 -16.32 -5.57
N ILE A 361 -6.69 -16.17 -4.26
CA ILE A 361 -7.97 -16.53 -3.64
C ILE A 361 -9.09 -15.56 -4.02
N THR A 362 -8.82 -14.26 -4.13
CA THR A 362 -9.79 -13.26 -4.60
C THR A 362 -10.31 -13.65 -5.99
N ARG A 363 -9.39 -13.98 -6.91
CA ARG A 363 -9.74 -14.42 -8.26
C ARG A 363 -10.56 -15.69 -8.26
N LEU A 364 -10.24 -16.68 -7.42
CA LEU A 364 -11.00 -17.93 -7.34
C LEU A 364 -12.39 -17.71 -6.73
N ILE A 365 -12.55 -16.84 -5.74
CA ILE A 365 -13.86 -16.44 -5.22
C ILE A 365 -14.72 -15.86 -6.34
N LEU A 366 -14.18 -14.94 -7.16
CA LEU A 366 -14.87 -14.36 -8.32
C LEU A 366 -15.23 -15.41 -9.37
N LYS A 367 -14.28 -16.28 -9.75
CA LYS A 367 -14.52 -17.33 -10.76
C LYS A 367 -15.55 -18.36 -10.33
N THR A 368 -15.65 -18.66 -9.05
CA THR A 368 -16.60 -19.63 -8.51
C THR A 368 -17.96 -19.01 -8.15
N GLY A 369 -18.07 -17.68 -8.15
CA GLY A 369 -19.29 -16.96 -7.78
C GLY A 369 -19.60 -17.04 -6.29
N LEU A 370 -18.61 -17.31 -5.44
CA LEU A 370 -18.78 -17.37 -3.98
C LEU A 370 -19.09 -16.00 -3.35
N GLU A 371 -18.78 -14.89 -4.04
CA GLU A 371 -19.10 -13.51 -3.62
C GLU A 371 -20.58 -13.16 -3.77
N LYS A 372 -21.39 -13.99 -4.46
CA LYS A 372 -22.81 -13.69 -4.71
C LYS A 372 -23.64 -13.73 -3.41
N GLY A 373 -24.70 -12.90 -3.36
CA GLY A 373 -25.51 -12.66 -2.19
C GLY A 373 -25.00 -11.47 -1.36
N THR A 374 -25.40 -11.33 -0.11
CA THR A 374 -24.84 -10.32 0.81
C THR A 374 -23.40 -10.67 1.20
N VAL A 375 -22.63 -9.69 1.70
CA VAL A 375 -21.27 -9.94 2.20
C VAL A 375 -21.29 -10.92 3.38
N GLU A 376 -22.28 -10.79 4.26
CA GLU A 376 -22.46 -11.68 5.42
C GLU A 376 -22.71 -13.14 5.01
N GLU A 377 -23.65 -13.38 4.10
CA GLU A 377 -23.96 -14.74 3.61
C GLU A 377 -22.75 -15.37 2.90
N ALA A 378 -22.10 -14.62 2.02
CA ALA A 378 -20.90 -15.08 1.31
C ALA A 378 -19.75 -15.37 2.28
N GLY A 379 -19.54 -14.49 3.28
CA GLY A 379 -18.55 -14.66 4.34
C GLY A 379 -18.80 -15.90 5.20
N ALA A 380 -20.05 -16.13 5.61
CA ALA A 380 -20.40 -17.31 6.39
C ALA A 380 -20.15 -18.61 5.61
N ARG A 381 -20.52 -18.65 4.32
CA ARG A 381 -20.23 -19.79 3.45
C ARG A 381 -18.75 -20.07 3.32
N LEU A 382 -17.96 -19.04 3.02
CA LEU A 382 -16.51 -19.17 2.84
C LEU A 382 -15.83 -19.61 4.15
N LEU A 383 -16.19 -19.00 5.28
CA LEU A 383 -15.61 -19.33 6.57
C LEU A 383 -15.90 -20.78 6.99
N ALA A 384 -17.11 -21.29 6.72
CA ALA A 384 -17.46 -22.68 6.95
C ALA A 384 -16.60 -23.61 6.09
N GLY A 385 -16.41 -23.28 4.80
CA GLY A 385 -15.55 -24.01 3.89
C GLY A 385 -14.08 -24.05 4.34
N VAL A 386 -13.53 -22.89 4.70
CA VAL A 386 -12.15 -22.79 5.17
C VAL A 386 -11.93 -23.57 6.45
N LYS A 387 -12.84 -23.47 7.44
CA LYS A 387 -12.75 -24.24 8.68
C LYS A 387 -12.82 -25.74 8.44
N GLY A 388 -13.76 -26.18 7.58
CA GLY A 388 -13.94 -27.59 7.25
C GLY A 388 -12.74 -28.20 6.55
N LEU A 389 -12.07 -27.46 5.67
CA LEU A 389 -10.91 -27.94 4.95
C LEU A 389 -9.61 -27.82 5.78
N LYS A 390 -9.41 -26.71 6.50
CA LYS A 390 -8.17 -26.45 7.27
C LYS A 390 -7.84 -27.55 8.25
N SER A 391 -8.85 -28.17 8.89
CA SER A 391 -8.65 -29.27 9.86
C SER A 391 -8.17 -30.58 9.21
N SER A 392 -8.42 -30.76 7.92
CA SER A 392 -8.14 -32.02 7.21
C SER A 392 -7.15 -31.84 6.05
N ILE A 393 -6.68 -30.60 5.78
CA ILE A 393 -5.87 -30.30 4.60
C ILE A 393 -4.58 -31.13 4.55
N GLN A 394 -3.92 -31.33 5.69
CA GLN A 394 -2.69 -32.12 5.75
C GLN A 394 -2.86 -33.56 5.35
N SER A 395 -4.05 -34.18 5.60
CA SER A 395 -4.33 -35.57 5.26
C SER A 395 -4.75 -35.78 3.80
N VAL A 396 -5.22 -34.71 3.14
CA VAL A 396 -5.70 -34.79 1.73
C VAL A 396 -4.77 -34.13 0.74
N MET A 397 -3.80 -33.35 1.24
CA MET A 397 -2.84 -32.63 0.41
C MET A 397 -1.88 -33.62 -0.27
N PRO A 398 -1.53 -33.40 -1.57
CA PRO A 398 -0.51 -34.20 -2.26
C PRO A 398 0.86 -34.10 -1.56
N ALA A 399 1.63 -35.19 -1.61
CA ALA A 399 2.91 -35.27 -0.89
C ALA A 399 3.94 -34.21 -1.37
N ASP A 400 3.95 -33.85 -2.63
CA ASP A 400 4.80 -32.81 -3.18
C ASP A 400 4.42 -31.41 -2.65
N MET A 401 3.13 -31.11 -2.53
CA MET A 401 2.63 -29.87 -1.93
C MET A 401 2.91 -29.84 -0.42
N ALA A 402 2.70 -30.95 0.28
CA ALA A 402 3.02 -31.04 1.72
C ALA A 402 4.51 -30.76 1.97
N LYS A 403 5.39 -31.37 1.16
CA LYS A 403 6.82 -31.13 1.22
C LYS A 403 7.18 -29.64 0.95
N GLU A 404 6.54 -29.01 -0.03
CA GLU A 404 6.76 -27.56 -0.29
C GLU A 404 6.34 -26.70 0.89
N VAL A 405 5.23 -27.04 1.58
CA VAL A 405 4.81 -26.34 2.81
C VAL A 405 5.84 -26.50 3.92
N GLU A 406 6.34 -27.71 4.15
CA GLU A 406 7.37 -27.98 5.17
C GLU A 406 8.69 -27.24 4.86
N GLU A 407 9.13 -27.26 3.62
CA GLU A 407 10.34 -26.54 3.18
C GLU A 407 10.20 -25.02 3.39
N ARG A 408 9.06 -24.44 3.03
CA ARG A 408 8.78 -23.00 3.24
C ARG A 408 8.73 -22.66 4.74
N GLU A 409 8.05 -23.47 5.56
CA GLU A 409 8.02 -23.26 7.02
C GLU A 409 9.46 -23.26 7.59
N ALA A 410 10.28 -24.25 7.22
CA ALA A 410 11.66 -24.38 7.66
C ALA A 410 12.52 -23.17 7.24
N GLU A 411 12.38 -22.69 6.01
CA GLU A 411 13.09 -21.50 5.52
C GLU A 411 12.73 -20.23 6.28
N TYR A 412 11.44 -20.03 6.59
CA TYR A 412 10.99 -18.91 7.41
C TYR A 412 11.55 -18.95 8.82
N VAL A 413 11.48 -20.13 9.47
CA VAL A 413 12.01 -20.32 10.82
C VAL A 413 13.53 -20.08 10.83
N ALA A 414 14.27 -20.59 9.85
CA ALA A 414 15.71 -20.35 9.70
C ALA A 414 16.05 -18.87 9.50
N SER A 415 15.12 -18.08 8.95
CA SER A 415 15.26 -16.63 8.78
C SER A 415 14.84 -15.82 10.02
N GLY A 416 14.50 -16.47 11.14
CA GLY A 416 14.13 -15.84 12.40
C GLY A 416 12.64 -15.52 12.54
N VAL A 417 11.80 -15.96 11.61
CA VAL A 417 10.35 -15.80 11.72
C VAL A 417 9.80 -16.72 12.82
N PRO A 418 8.88 -16.24 13.68
CA PRO A 418 8.24 -17.10 14.69
C PRO A 418 7.56 -18.32 14.06
N ALA A 419 7.78 -19.51 14.61
CA ALA A 419 7.33 -20.78 14.03
C ALA A 419 5.81 -20.84 13.77
N ALA A 420 4.98 -20.22 14.63
CA ALA A 420 3.54 -20.16 14.42
C ALA A 420 3.17 -19.37 13.16
N LEU A 421 3.77 -18.20 12.94
CA LEU A 421 3.55 -17.39 11.75
C LEU A 421 4.11 -18.08 10.51
N ALA A 422 5.31 -18.67 10.60
CA ALA A 422 5.95 -19.43 9.52
C ALA A 422 5.01 -20.55 9.01
N ARG A 423 4.47 -21.35 9.93
CA ARG A 423 3.51 -22.43 9.64
C ARG A 423 2.23 -21.91 9.03
N ASP A 424 1.63 -20.85 9.59
CA ASP A 424 0.37 -20.31 9.08
C ASP A 424 0.53 -19.73 7.67
N VAL A 425 1.63 -19.02 7.37
CA VAL A 425 1.88 -18.46 6.03
C VAL A 425 2.22 -19.56 5.03
N ALA A 426 3.09 -20.51 5.37
CA ALA A 426 3.40 -21.66 4.50
C ALA A 426 2.14 -22.50 4.22
N GLY A 427 1.29 -22.69 5.21
CA GLY A 427 0.04 -23.45 5.11
C GLY A 427 -1.02 -22.83 4.19
N LEU A 428 -0.91 -21.53 3.85
CA LEU A 428 -1.80 -20.91 2.86
C LEU A 428 -1.76 -21.61 1.51
N LEU A 429 -0.62 -22.18 1.12
CA LEU A 429 -0.47 -22.92 -0.13
C LEU A 429 -1.51 -24.05 -0.28
N GLY A 430 -1.75 -24.80 0.79
CA GLY A 430 -2.75 -25.87 0.79
C GLY A 430 -4.21 -25.39 0.73
N LEU A 431 -4.46 -24.13 1.09
CA LEU A 431 -5.81 -23.56 1.17
C LEU A 431 -6.21 -22.77 -0.08
N VAL A 432 -5.31 -22.54 -1.04
CA VAL A 432 -5.59 -21.71 -2.22
C VAL A 432 -6.75 -22.24 -3.06
N LEU A 433 -6.96 -23.55 -3.10
CA LEU A 433 -8.00 -24.21 -3.89
C LEU A 433 -9.33 -24.36 -3.15
N THR A 434 -9.46 -23.84 -1.95
CA THR A 434 -10.69 -23.93 -1.13
C THR A 434 -11.96 -23.56 -1.91
N PRO A 435 -12.04 -22.43 -2.68
CA PRO A 435 -13.25 -22.07 -3.41
C PRO A 435 -13.66 -23.10 -4.47
N GLU A 436 -12.69 -23.67 -5.18
CA GLU A 436 -12.98 -24.72 -6.19
C GLU A 436 -13.47 -26.01 -5.54
N ILE A 437 -12.82 -26.44 -4.45
CA ILE A 437 -13.24 -27.62 -3.67
C ILE A 437 -14.66 -27.42 -3.11
N MET A 438 -14.97 -26.23 -2.60
CA MET A 438 -16.34 -25.89 -2.15
C MET A 438 -17.35 -25.98 -3.29
N GLN A 439 -17.02 -25.50 -4.47
CA GLN A 439 -17.90 -25.56 -5.64
C GLN A 439 -18.14 -27.00 -6.07
N ILE A 440 -17.10 -27.85 -6.07
CA ILE A 440 -17.22 -29.27 -6.38
C ILE A 440 -18.10 -29.97 -5.34
N ALA A 441 -17.85 -29.77 -4.06
CA ALA A 441 -18.64 -30.30 -2.97
C ALA A 441 -20.14 -29.95 -3.13
N ALA A 442 -20.45 -28.70 -3.42
CA ALA A 442 -21.81 -28.20 -3.62
C ALA A 442 -22.50 -28.87 -4.85
N ARG A 443 -21.75 -29.08 -5.95
CA ARG A 443 -22.28 -29.69 -7.19
C ARG A 443 -22.48 -31.20 -7.07
N THR A 444 -21.63 -31.88 -6.29
CA THR A 444 -21.65 -33.36 -6.19
C THR A 444 -22.42 -33.87 -4.97
N GLY A 445 -22.76 -32.98 -4.02
CA GLY A 445 -23.38 -33.38 -2.75
C GLY A 445 -22.41 -34.04 -1.76
N HIS A 446 -21.12 -34.10 -2.08
CA HIS A 446 -20.11 -34.65 -1.19
C HIS A 446 -19.69 -33.64 -0.10
N ASN A 447 -19.15 -34.15 1.00
CA ASN A 447 -18.49 -33.26 1.99
C ASN A 447 -17.16 -32.70 1.43
N LEU A 448 -16.64 -31.65 2.03
CA LEU A 448 -15.46 -30.95 1.55
C LEU A 448 -14.19 -31.82 1.52
N VAL A 449 -14.02 -32.71 2.51
CA VAL A 449 -12.85 -33.58 2.60
C VAL A 449 -12.88 -34.58 1.43
N ARG A 450 -14.04 -35.21 1.17
CA ARG A 450 -14.21 -36.13 0.04
C ARG A 450 -14.03 -35.43 -1.31
N ALA A 451 -14.54 -34.22 -1.45
CA ALA A 451 -14.31 -33.41 -2.65
C ALA A 451 -12.81 -33.10 -2.86
N ALA A 452 -12.09 -32.80 -1.81
CA ALA A 452 -10.63 -32.57 -1.85
C ALA A 452 -9.87 -33.88 -2.21
N GLU A 453 -10.20 -35.01 -1.59
CA GLU A 453 -9.62 -36.32 -1.88
C GLU A 453 -9.77 -36.71 -3.35
N CYS A 454 -10.87 -36.31 -3.99
CA CYS A 454 -11.09 -36.57 -5.41
C CYS A 454 -10.38 -35.52 -6.29
N TYR A 455 -10.35 -34.25 -5.86
CA TYR A 455 -9.82 -33.15 -6.65
C TYR A 455 -8.29 -33.23 -6.81
N PHE A 456 -7.56 -33.42 -5.73
CA PHE A 456 -6.10 -33.41 -5.77
C PHE A 456 -5.48 -34.47 -6.68
N PRO A 457 -5.88 -35.77 -6.61
CA PRO A 457 -5.33 -36.79 -7.50
C PRO A 457 -5.65 -36.55 -8.98
N VAL A 458 -6.79 -35.88 -9.28
CA VAL A 458 -7.15 -35.52 -10.66
C VAL A 458 -6.37 -34.29 -11.14
N SER A 459 -6.21 -33.30 -10.28
CA SER A 459 -5.54 -32.05 -10.65
C SER A 459 -4.02 -32.21 -10.92
N GLN A 460 -3.36 -33.14 -10.26
CA GLN A 460 -1.93 -33.42 -10.40
C GLN A 460 -1.50 -33.94 -11.78
N PRO A 461 -2.06 -35.05 -12.31
CA PRO A 461 -1.67 -35.60 -13.61
C PRO A 461 -1.87 -34.62 -14.76
N PHE A 462 -2.93 -33.81 -14.69
CA PHE A 462 -3.27 -32.81 -15.69
C PHE A 462 -2.52 -31.50 -15.49
N ARG A 463 -1.69 -31.38 -14.43
CA ARG A 463 -0.94 -30.16 -14.08
C ARG A 463 -1.83 -28.91 -14.13
N ILE A 464 -3.06 -29.03 -13.61
CA ILE A 464 -4.09 -27.97 -13.69
C ILE A 464 -3.55 -26.65 -13.16
N GLY A 465 -2.75 -26.64 -12.09
CA GLY A 465 -2.08 -25.44 -11.58
C GLY A 465 -1.15 -24.79 -12.60
N ARG A 466 -0.43 -25.58 -13.43
CA ARG A 466 0.43 -25.04 -14.50
C ARG A 466 -0.38 -24.55 -15.69
N LEU A 467 -1.47 -25.23 -16.03
CA LEU A 467 -2.40 -24.78 -17.07
C LEU A 467 -3.07 -23.47 -16.68
N LEU A 468 -3.51 -23.34 -15.44
CA LEU A 468 -4.07 -22.10 -14.90
C LEU A 468 -3.04 -20.96 -14.89
N ALA A 469 -1.80 -21.22 -14.48
CA ALA A 469 -0.71 -20.26 -14.52
C ALA A 469 -0.27 -19.91 -15.95
N GLY A 470 -0.28 -20.87 -16.88
CA GLY A 470 0.02 -20.66 -18.29
C GLY A 470 -1.06 -19.88 -19.03
N GLY A 471 -2.34 -20.18 -18.74
CA GLY A 471 -3.48 -19.47 -19.31
C GLY A 471 -3.54 -17.99 -18.92
N GLN A 472 -2.90 -17.62 -17.82
CA GLN A 472 -2.76 -16.22 -17.38
C GLN A 472 -1.77 -15.42 -18.24
N ARG A 473 -0.85 -16.09 -18.94
CA ARG A 473 0.13 -15.46 -19.85
C ARG A 473 -0.37 -15.32 -21.28
N ILE A 474 -1.55 -15.90 -21.59
CA ILE A 474 -2.14 -15.94 -22.95
C ILE A 474 -3.42 -15.08 -22.99
N MET A 475 -3.63 -14.19 -22.05
CA MET A 475 -4.77 -13.27 -22.11
C MET A 475 -4.59 -12.35 -23.32
N PRO A 476 -5.62 -12.17 -24.18
CA PRO A 476 -5.54 -11.24 -25.28
C PRO A 476 -5.30 -9.82 -24.79
N ALA A 477 -4.49 -9.09 -25.56
CA ALA A 477 -4.11 -7.70 -25.30
C ALA A 477 -5.32 -6.74 -25.25
#